data_e00e33b8e25b36dd3d222663f54ed8b8
#
_entry.id   e00e33b8e25b36dd3d222663f54ed8b8
#
_cell.length_a   1.000
_cell.length_b   1.000
_cell.length_c   1.000
_cell.angle_alpha   90.00
_cell.angle_beta   90.00
_cell.angle_gamma   90.00
#
_symmetry.space_group_name_H-M   'P 1'
#
loop_
_entity.id
_entity.type
_entity.pdbx_description
1 polymer ?
#
loop_
_entity_poly.entity_id
_entity_poly.type
_entity_poly.pdbx_seq_one_letter_code
_entity_poly.pdbx_strand_id
1 'polypeptide(L)'
;MPRRHPVPHLWLMTDERQGEGLWASLERLPAGAGVVFRHYRLGPEERHQLFLEVRRLCRERRLILLAAGSALPPADGVHGRRGAGLRSASAHNLWEIRVAERQGADLIFLSPVFPTRSHPSARTLGPDRFALLARQASVPVIALGGMDSCAFARLRGAHGWGGIDAWL
;
A
#
# COMPACT_ATOMS: atom_id res chain seq x y z
N MET A 1 13.22 -3.12 -19.17
CA MET A 1 13.22 -4.47 -18.58
C MET A 1 11.81 -4.83 -18.16
N PRO A 2 11.25 -5.98 -18.53
CA PRO A 2 9.94 -6.40 -18.08
C PRO A 2 9.94 -6.52 -16.54
N ARG A 3 8.87 -6.08 -15.90
CA ARG A 3 8.69 -6.17 -14.45
C ARG A 3 8.76 -7.64 -14.01
N ARG A 4 9.54 -7.94 -13.00
CA ARG A 4 9.65 -9.31 -12.45
C ARG A 4 8.34 -9.84 -11.86
N HIS A 5 7.42 -8.95 -11.45
CA HIS A 5 6.11 -9.31 -10.89
C HIS A 5 5.05 -8.33 -11.40
N PRO A 6 3.83 -8.79 -11.70
CA PRO A 6 2.70 -7.89 -11.95
C PRO A 6 2.41 -7.07 -10.67
N VAL A 7 1.88 -5.85 -10.85
CA VAL A 7 1.46 -5.03 -9.70
C VAL A 7 0.28 -5.71 -8.99
N PRO A 8 0.38 -5.97 -7.68
CA PRO A 8 -0.72 -6.57 -6.92
C PRO A 8 -2.01 -5.74 -6.96
N HIS A 9 -3.16 -6.42 -6.91
CA HIS A 9 -4.48 -5.78 -6.82
C HIS A 9 -4.95 -5.57 -5.38
N LEU A 10 -4.47 -6.40 -4.45
CA LEU A 10 -4.86 -6.35 -3.04
C LEU A 10 -3.64 -5.97 -2.19
N TRP A 11 -3.85 -5.05 -1.23
CA TRP A 11 -2.75 -4.51 -0.43
C TRP A 11 -3.11 -4.39 1.04
N LEU A 12 -2.18 -4.83 1.89
CA LEU A 12 -2.18 -4.54 3.32
C LEU A 12 -1.21 -3.41 3.61
N MET A 13 -1.69 -2.35 4.25
CA MET A 13 -0.85 -1.31 4.84
C MET A 13 -0.66 -1.66 6.31
N THR A 14 0.53 -2.10 6.73
CA THR A 14 0.73 -2.45 8.14
C THR A 14 0.73 -1.21 9.04
N ASP A 15 0.27 -1.37 10.26
CA ASP A 15 0.13 -0.28 11.23
C ASP A 15 0.27 -0.83 12.65
N GLU A 16 0.89 -0.07 13.55
CA GLU A 16 1.10 -0.47 14.95
C GLU A 16 -0.21 -0.80 15.68
N ARG A 17 -1.33 -0.19 15.26
CA ARG A 17 -2.66 -0.45 15.84
C ARG A 17 -3.17 -1.87 15.61
N GLN A 18 -2.59 -2.59 14.66
CA GLN A 18 -3.00 -3.98 14.38
C GLN A 18 -2.55 -4.94 15.50
N GLY A 19 -1.45 -4.63 16.21
CA GLY A 19 -0.93 -5.51 17.25
C GLY A 19 -0.84 -6.96 16.77
N GLU A 20 -1.35 -7.91 17.57
CA GLU A 20 -1.39 -9.32 17.21
C GLU A 20 -2.26 -9.64 15.96
N GLY A 21 -3.20 -8.77 15.63
CA GLY A 21 -4.02 -8.89 14.42
C GLY A 21 -3.24 -8.76 13.10
N LEU A 22 -1.99 -8.26 13.16
CA LEU A 22 -1.11 -8.20 12.00
C LEU A 22 -0.89 -9.58 11.38
N TRP A 23 -0.65 -10.59 12.19
CA TRP A 23 -0.37 -11.94 11.72
C TRP A 23 -1.59 -12.57 11.04
N ALA A 24 -2.75 -12.45 11.65
CA ALA A 24 -4.01 -12.89 11.05
C ALA A 24 -4.30 -12.17 9.73
N SER A 25 -4.02 -10.87 9.65
CA SER A 25 -4.18 -10.10 8.41
C SER A 25 -3.27 -10.60 7.29
N LEU A 26 -1.99 -10.87 7.60
CA LEU A 26 -1.04 -11.43 6.64
C LEU A 26 -1.45 -12.83 6.15
N GLU A 27 -1.99 -13.65 7.05
CA GLU A 27 -2.46 -15.00 6.72
C GLU A 27 -3.70 -15.02 5.84
N ARG A 28 -4.57 -14.02 5.94
CA ARG A 28 -5.78 -13.91 5.10
C ARG A 28 -5.51 -13.42 3.69
N LEU A 29 -4.38 -12.78 3.45
CA LEU A 29 -4.04 -12.28 2.11
C LEU A 29 -3.82 -13.45 1.12
N PRO A 30 -4.38 -13.38 -0.09
CA PRO A 30 -4.08 -14.35 -1.13
C PRO A 30 -2.65 -14.20 -1.64
N ALA A 31 -2.07 -15.28 -2.16
CA ALA A 31 -0.77 -15.24 -2.81
C ALA A 31 -0.75 -14.20 -3.94
N GLY A 32 0.34 -13.45 -4.05
CA GLY A 32 0.47 -12.34 -5.00
C GLY A 32 -0.08 -11.00 -4.51
N ALA A 33 -0.70 -10.94 -3.32
CA ALA A 33 -1.06 -9.67 -2.69
C ALA A 33 0.18 -8.89 -2.24
N GLY A 34 0.02 -7.58 -2.11
CA GLY A 34 1.08 -6.68 -1.66
C GLY A 34 0.94 -6.32 -0.18
N VAL A 35 2.08 -6.10 0.45
CA VAL A 35 2.19 -5.62 1.83
C VAL A 35 3.12 -4.41 1.85
N VAL A 36 2.69 -3.30 2.44
CA VAL A 36 3.55 -2.16 2.73
C VAL A 36 3.85 -2.16 4.23
N PHE A 37 5.09 -2.47 4.61
CA PHE A 37 5.52 -2.44 6.00
C PHE A 37 5.81 -1.01 6.43
N ARG A 38 5.01 -0.47 7.35
CA ARG A 38 5.11 0.91 7.81
C ARG A 38 5.70 1.03 9.21
N HIS A 39 5.03 0.63 10.26
CA HIS A 39 5.51 0.57 11.67
C HIS A 39 6.57 1.65 12.02
N TYR A 40 6.19 2.93 11.84
CA TYR A 40 7.13 4.04 11.96
C TYR A 40 7.47 4.44 13.40
N ARG A 41 6.63 4.03 14.37
CA ARG A 41 6.74 4.43 15.78
C ARG A 41 7.60 3.50 16.62
N LEU A 42 7.92 2.31 16.10
CA LEU A 42 8.80 1.36 16.77
C LEU A 42 10.24 1.86 16.79
N GLY A 43 10.98 1.51 17.85
CA GLY A 43 12.42 1.70 17.91
C GLY A 43 13.13 0.96 16.77
N PRO A 44 14.33 1.42 16.36
CA PRO A 44 15.02 0.84 15.20
C PRO A 44 15.23 -0.67 15.29
N GLU A 45 15.64 -1.18 16.45
CA GLU A 45 15.88 -2.60 16.66
C GLU A 45 14.58 -3.42 16.62
N GLU A 46 13.57 -2.99 17.37
CA GLU A 46 12.26 -3.65 17.39
C GLU A 46 11.60 -3.67 16.00
N ARG A 47 11.69 -2.53 15.29
CA ARG A 47 11.21 -2.40 13.92
C ARG A 47 11.93 -3.35 12.97
N HIS A 48 13.24 -3.49 13.13
CA HIS A 48 14.07 -4.40 12.33
C HIS A 48 13.66 -5.86 12.56
N GLN A 49 13.50 -6.28 13.80
CA GLN A 49 13.10 -7.65 14.15
C GLN A 49 11.71 -7.97 13.62
N LEU A 50 10.73 -7.11 13.84
CA LEU A 50 9.38 -7.29 13.31
C LEU A 50 9.38 -7.36 11.76
N PHE A 51 10.19 -6.51 11.11
CA PHE A 51 10.31 -6.56 9.65
C PHE A 51 10.84 -7.91 9.15
N LEU A 52 11.82 -8.50 9.83
CA LEU A 52 12.37 -9.81 9.45
C LEU A 52 11.33 -10.93 9.57
N GLU A 53 10.52 -10.89 10.61
CA GLU A 53 9.42 -11.86 10.81
C GLU A 53 8.33 -11.69 9.73
N VAL A 54 7.88 -10.47 9.48
CA VAL A 54 6.93 -10.16 8.40
C VAL A 54 7.48 -10.60 7.05
N ARG A 55 8.76 -10.30 6.76
CA ARG A 55 9.40 -10.71 5.50
C ARG A 55 9.45 -12.22 5.34
N ARG A 56 9.72 -12.97 6.41
CA ARG A 56 9.70 -14.44 6.37
C ARG A 56 8.29 -14.93 5.99
N LEU A 57 7.26 -14.47 6.68
CA LEU A 57 5.88 -14.87 6.40
C LEU A 57 5.44 -14.46 4.99
N CYS A 58 5.80 -13.26 4.54
CA CYS A 58 5.50 -12.81 3.17
C CYS A 58 6.10 -13.76 2.12
N ARG A 59 7.34 -14.23 2.31
CA ARG A 59 7.98 -15.20 1.42
C ARG A 59 7.26 -16.55 1.41
N GLU A 60 6.95 -17.09 2.59
CA GLU A 60 6.22 -18.35 2.76
C GLU A 60 4.86 -18.32 2.05
N ARG A 61 4.18 -17.17 2.12
CA ARG A 61 2.85 -16.97 1.53
C ARG A 61 2.87 -16.38 0.11
N ARG A 62 4.03 -16.14 -0.46
CA ARG A 62 4.22 -15.54 -1.79
C ARG A 62 3.58 -14.15 -1.90
N LEU A 63 3.68 -13.33 -0.85
CA LEU A 63 3.27 -11.93 -0.84
C LEU A 63 4.42 -11.03 -1.32
N ILE A 64 4.08 -9.88 -1.90
CA ILE A 64 5.04 -8.86 -2.35
C ILE A 64 5.22 -7.84 -1.24
N LEU A 65 6.42 -7.75 -0.67
CA LEU A 65 6.71 -6.87 0.47
C LEU A 65 7.42 -5.59 0.02
N LEU A 66 6.85 -4.43 0.37
CA LEU A 66 7.49 -3.12 0.21
C LEU A 66 7.90 -2.55 1.57
N ALA A 67 9.13 -2.08 1.67
CA ALA A 67 9.63 -1.41 2.85
C ALA A 67 9.38 0.10 2.79
N ALA A 68 8.65 0.66 3.76
CA ALA A 68 8.51 2.09 3.93
C ALA A 68 9.54 2.65 4.90
N GLY A 69 9.99 3.89 4.68
CA GLY A 69 11.03 4.52 5.51
C GLY A 69 12.43 4.00 5.21
N SER A 70 13.38 4.33 6.09
CA SER A 70 14.81 3.98 5.96
C SER A 70 15.22 2.83 6.90
N ALA A 71 16.46 2.37 6.74
CA ALA A 71 17.14 1.43 7.65
C ALA A 71 16.51 0.03 7.77
N LEU A 72 15.76 -0.43 6.76
CA LEU A 72 15.25 -1.80 6.70
C LEU A 72 16.05 -2.64 5.70
N PRO A 73 16.16 -3.95 5.94
CA PRO A 73 16.78 -4.88 4.99
C PRO A 73 16.06 -4.89 3.64
N PRO A 74 16.69 -5.42 2.57
CA PRO A 74 16.06 -5.52 1.26
C PRO A 74 14.74 -6.29 1.28
N ALA A 75 13.76 -5.75 0.56
CA ALA A 75 12.45 -6.33 0.28
C ALA A 75 12.23 -6.42 -1.24
N ASP A 76 11.02 -6.76 -1.67
CA ASP A 76 10.68 -6.79 -3.11
C ASP A 76 10.59 -5.37 -3.71
N GLY A 77 10.51 -4.36 -2.85
CA GLY A 77 10.51 -2.97 -3.26
C GLY A 77 10.43 -1.99 -2.10
N VAL A 78 10.11 -0.75 -2.42
CA VAL A 78 10.09 0.38 -1.47
C VAL A 78 8.82 1.22 -1.61
N HIS A 79 8.42 1.85 -0.50
CA HIS A 79 7.30 2.79 -0.47
C HIS A 79 7.76 4.20 -0.06
N GLY A 80 7.31 5.23 -0.80
CA GLY A 80 7.54 6.63 -0.49
C GLY A 80 8.99 7.12 -0.66
N ARG A 81 9.86 6.33 -1.29
CA ARG A 81 11.26 6.67 -1.52
C ARG A 81 11.83 6.03 -2.78
N ARG A 82 13.01 6.47 -3.19
CA ARG A 82 13.79 5.79 -4.25
C ARG A 82 14.42 4.51 -3.69
N GLY A 83 14.54 3.48 -4.52
CA GLY A 83 15.14 2.21 -4.15
C GLY A 83 15.02 1.17 -5.25
N ALA A 84 15.55 0.00 -5.00
CA ALA A 84 15.46 -1.15 -5.90
C ALA A 84 14.08 -1.84 -5.80
N GLY A 85 13.71 -2.60 -6.80
CA GLY A 85 12.47 -3.36 -6.86
C GLY A 85 11.26 -2.51 -7.23
N LEU A 86 10.08 -2.96 -6.80
CA LEU A 86 8.82 -2.27 -7.04
C LEU A 86 8.73 -0.98 -6.21
N ARG A 87 8.43 0.14 -6.84
CA ARG A 87 8.37 1.45 -6.18
C ARG A 87 6.93 1.94 -6.11
N SER A 88 6.46 2.21 -4.92
CA SER A 88 5.14 2.80 -4.70
C SER A 88 5.24 4.17 -4.05
N ALA A 89 4.25 5.01 -4.29
CA ALA A 89 4.09 6.32 -3.66
C ALA A 89 2.65 6.55 -3.23
N SER A 90 2.46 7.39 -2.22
CA SER A 90 1.13 7.91 -1.86
C SER A 90 0.84 9.19 -2.62
N ALA A 91 -0.43 9.43 -2.95
CA ALA A 91 -0.92 10.68 -3.51
C ALA A 91 -2.34 11.00 -3.03
N HIS A 92 -2.67 12.29 -2.97
CA HIS A 92 -3.98 12.80 -2.54
C HIS A 92 -4.62 13.72 -3.58
N ASN A 93 -3.85 14.11 -4.60
CA ASN A 93 -4.25 15.04 -5.65
C ASN A 93 -3.42 14.81 -6.92
N LEU A 94 -3.78 15.51 -8.00
CA LEU A 94 -3.12 15.37 -9.30
C LEU A 94 -1.65 15.78 -9.27
N TRP A 95 -1.30 16.83 -8.52
CA TRP A 95 0.09 17.29 -8.43
C TRP A 95 0.98 16.20 -7.81
N GLU A 96 0.53 15.57 -6.73
CA GLU A 96 1.26 14.47 -6.08
C GLU A 96 1.37 13.23 -6.98
N ILE A 97 0.33 12.91 -7.76
CA ILE A 97 0.38 11.87 -8.79
C ILE A 97 1.52 12.18 -9.78
N ARG A 98 1.58 13.41 -10.31
CA ARG A 98 2.64 13.81 -11.25
C ARG A 98 4.03 13.79 -10.64
N VAL A 99 4.16 14.17 -9.38
CA VAL A 99 5.44 14.08 -8.63
C VAL A 99 5.87 12.62 -8.49
N ALA A 100 4.97 11.73 -8.06
CA ALA A 100 5.26 10.31 -7.91
C ALA A 100 5.72 9.66 -9.24
N GLU A 101 5.02 9.96 -10.34
CA GLU A 101 5.38 9.48 -11.68
C GLU A 101 6.78 9.97 -12.12
N ARG A 102 7.08 11.26 -11.94
CA ARG A 102 8.42 11.82 -12.24
C ARG A 102 9.53 11.21 -11.38
N GLN A 103 9.21 10.79 -10.15
CA GLN A 103 10.14 10.09 -9.28
C GLN A 103 10.26 8.59 -9.62
N GLY A 104 9.51 8.12 -10.61
CA GLY A 104 9.55 6.77 -11.11
C GLY A 104 8.80 5.77 -10.26
N ALA A 105 7.69 6.14 -9.65
CA ALA A 105 6.78 5.20 -9.02
C ALA A 105 6.21 4.23 -10.06
N ASP A 106 6.13 2.95 -9.70
CA ASP A 106 5.53 1.88 -10.51
C ASP A 106 4.04 1.71 -10.23
N LEU A 107 3.58 2.20 -9.08
CA LEU A 107 2.17 2.29 -8.68
C LEU A 107 1.97 3.43 -7.68
N ILE A 108 0.72 3.89 -7.57
CA ILE A 108 0.34 4.98 -6.68
C ILE A 108 -0.83 4.53 -5.79
N PHE A 109 -0.68 4.76 -4.47
CA PHE A 109 -1.78 4.67 -3.53
C PHE A 109 -2.49 6.02 -3.46
N LEU A 110 -3.72 6.10 -3.96
CA LEU A 110 -4.53 7.33 -3.98
C LEU A 110 -5.56 7.29 -2.84
N SER A 111 -5.50 8.27 -1.96
CA SER A 111 -6.26 8.28 -0.69
C SER A 111 -6.63 9.69 -0.21
N PRO A 112 -7.57 9.81 0.77
CA PRO A 112 -8.52 8.79 1.18
C PRO A 112 -9.76 8.79 0.27
N VAL A 113 -10.22 7.62 -0.18
CA VAL A 113 -11.43 7.54 -1.00
C VAL A 113 -12.67 7.79 -0.17
N PHE A 114 -12.81 7.07 0.96
CA PHE A 114 -13.89 7.17 1.93
C PHE A 114 -13.36 7.52 3.33
N PRO A 115 -14.24 7.91 4.28
CA PRO A 115 -13.84 8.13 5.67
C PRO A 115 -13.10 6.93 6.25
N THR A 116 -12.05 7.19 7.01
CA THR A 116 -11.19 6.14 7.59
C THR A 116 -10.80 6.49 9.02
N ARG A 117 -10.65 5.47 9.86
CA ARG A 117 -10.20 5.63 11.26
C ARG A 117 -8.78 6.18 11.35
N SER A 118 -7.95 5.94 10.36
CA SER A 118 -6.56 6.42 10.35
C SER A 118 -6.45 7.92 10.25
N HIS A 119 -7.40 8.58 9.57
CA HIS A 119 -7.42 10.03 9.36
C HIS A 119 -8.88 10.53 9.38
N PRO A 120 -9.52 10.59 10.56
CA PRO A 120 -10.96 10.86 10.67
C PRO A 120 -11.38 12.22 10.13
N SER A 121 -10.48 13.21 10.19
CA SER A 121 -10.72 14.59 9.72
C SER A 121 -10.27 14.85 8.29
N ALA A 122 -9.69 13.85 7.60
CA ALA A 122 -9.22 14.05 6.23
C ALA A 122 -10.39 14.20 5.26
N ARG A 123 -10.28 15.20 4.37
CA ARG A 123 -11.26 15.37 3.28
C ARG A 123 -11.14 14.21 2.31
N THR A 124 -12.24 13.47 2.14
CA THR A 124 -12.29 12.32 1.23
C THR A 124 -12.46 12.74 -0.23
N LEU A 125 -11.97 11.90 -1.12
CA LEU A 125 -12.11 12.11 -2.57
C LEU A 125 -13.52 11.76 -3.06
N GLY A 126 -14.10 10.72 -2.51
CA GLY A 126 -15.30 10.09 -3.07
C GLY A 126 -15.02 9.35 -4.40
N PRO A 127 -15.98 8.55 -4.88
CA PRO A 127 -15.79 7.73 -6.09
C PRO A 127 -15.48 8.52 -7.35
N ASP A 128 -16.20 9.63 -7.57
CA ASP A 128 -16.10 10.40 -8.82
C ASP A 128 -14.76 11.12 -8.95
N ARG A 129 -14.33 11.79 -7.88
CA ARG A 129 -13.03 12.48 -7.87
C ARG A 129 -11.88 11.48 -7.91
N PHE A 130 -12.01 10.35 -7.23
CA PHE A 130 -11.05 9.26 -7.33
C PHE A 130 -10.91 8.81 -8.79
N ALA A 131 -12.03 8.47 -9.47
CA ALA A 131 -12.03 8.02 -10.85
C ALA A 131 -11.40 9.07 -11.81
N LEU A 132 -11.71 10.35 -11.61
CA LEU A 132 -11.13 11.44 -12.39
C LEU A 132 -9.61 11.52 -12.24
N LEU A 133 -9.09 11.40 -11.02
CA LEU A 133 -7.66 11.43 -10.73
C LEU A 133 -6.96 10.15 -11.23
N ALA A 134 -7.54 8.99 -10.99
CA ALA A 134 -6.98 7.70 -11.40
C ALA A 134 -6.80 7.60 -12.92
N ARG A 135 -7.75 8.12 -13.70
CA ARG A 135 -7.65 8.16 -15.18
C ARG A 135 -6.50 9.03 -15.70
N GLN A 136 -6.00 9.96 -14.91
CA GLN A 136 -4.91 10.84 -15.29
C GLN A 136 -3.53 10.24 -14.94
N ALA A 137 -3.47 9.19 -14.13
CA ALA A 137 -2.23 8.50 -13.83
C ALA A 137 -1.78 7.61 -14.99
N SER A 138 -0.47 7.59 -15.25
CA SER A 138 0.18 6.71 -16.24
C SER A 138 0.60 5.36 -15.68
N VAL A 139 0.49 5.18 -14.35
CA VAL A 139 0.80 3.96 -13.61
C VAL A 139 -0.44 3.43 -12.89
N PRO A 140 -0.48 2.13 -12.53
CA PRO A 140 -1.57 1.56 -11.75
C PRO A 140 -1.89 2.35 -10.48
N VAL A 141 -3.17 2.61 -10.23
CA VAL A 141 -3.66 3.32 -9.04
C VAL A 141 -4.39 2.36 -8.12
N ILE A 142 -3.96 2.33 -6.86
CA ILE A 142 -4.53 1.52 -5.78
C ILE A 142 -5.36 2.45 -4.88
N ALA A 143 -6.61 2.11 -4.65
CA ALA A 143 -7.50 2.87 -3.79
C ALA A 143 -7.22 2.58 -2.32
N LEU A 144 -7.08 3.63 -1.49
CA LEU A 144 -6.94 3.54 -0.04
C LEU A 144 -7.95 4.45 0.67
N GLY A 145 -8.22 4.11 1.93
CA GLY A 145 -9.12 4.86 2.83
C GLY A 145 -10.56 4.36 2.77
N GLY A 146 -10.98 3.70 3.87
CA GLY A 146 -12.32 3.15 4.00
C GLY A 146 -12.66 2.08 2.96
N MET A 147 -11.65 1.34 2.49
CA MET A 147 -11.79 0.35 1.44
C MET A 147 -12.05 -1.05 1.99
N ASP A 148 -12.97 -1.72 1.33
CA ASP A 148 -13.23 -3.16 1.38
C ASP A 148 -13.68 -3.63 -0.02
N SER A 149 -14.03 -4.89 -0.18
CA SER A 149 -14.46 -5.45 -1.45
C SER A 149 -15.74 -4.82 -2.00
N CYS A 150 -16.68 -4.44 -1.13
CA CYS A 150 -17.95 -3.80 -1.51
C CYS A 150 -17.71 -2.36 -1.98
N ALA A 151 -16.86 -1.61 -1.26
CA ALA A 151 -16.47 -0.26 -1.64
C ALA A 151 -15.70 -0.27 -2.98
N PHE A 152 -14.79 -1.23 -3.15
CA PHE A 152 -14.03 -1.38 -4.40
C PHE A 152 -14.92 -1.67 -5.61
N ALA A 153 -15.95 -2.49 -5.46
CA ALA A 153 -16.89 -2.81 -6.54
C ALA A 153 -17.60 -1.57 -7.11
N ARG A 154 -17.65 -0.47 -6.37
CA ARG A 154 -18.26 0.81 -6.77
C ARG A 154 -17.28 1.79 -7.40
N LEU A 155 -15.98 1.48 -7.39
CA LEU A 155 -14.96 2.36 -7.95
C LEU A 155 -14.70 2.07 -9.43
N ARG A 156 -14.37 3.14 -10.16
CA ARG A 156 -13.89 3.05 -11.54
C ARG A 156 -12.46 3.57 -11.62
N GLY A 157 -11.65 2.94 -12.46
CA GLY A 157 -10.28 3.37 -12.73
C GLY A 157 -9.25 2.89 -11.69
N ALA A 158 -9.65 2.19 -10.63
CA ALA A 158 -8.71 1.58 -9.70
C ALA A 158 -8.17 0.26 -10.27
N HIS A 159 -6.84 0.09 -10.19
CA HIS A 159 -6.18 -1.19 -10.48
C HIS A 159 -6.44 -2.20 -9.37
N GLY A 160 -6.56 -1.73 -8.15
CA GLY A 160 -6.79 -2.53 -6.96
C GLY A 160 -7.09 -1.65 -5.74
N TRP A 161 -7.11 -2.26 -4.58
CA TRP A 161 -7.37 -1.55 -3.33
C TRP A 161 -6.55 -2.12 -2.17
N GLY A 162 -6.47 -1.35 -1.09
CA GLY A 162 -5.80 -1.77 0.13
C GLY A 162 -6.39 -1.11 1.37
N GLY A 163 -5.96 -1.58 2.51
CA GLY A 163 -6.37 -1.05 3.80
C GLY A 163 -5.51 -1.53 4.93
N ILE A 164 -5.80 -1.04 6.13
CA ILE A 164 -5.21 -1.47 7.39
C ILE A 164 -6.13 -2.50 8.03
N ASP A 165 -7.40 -2.12 8.22
CA ASP A 165 -8.39 -2.86 9.00
C ASP A 165 -9.22 -3.85 8.16
N ALA A 166 -9.09 -3.81 6.85
CA ALA A 166 -9.88 -4.62 5.93
C ALA A 166 -9.58 -6.13 5.98
N TRP A 167 -8.48 -6.49 6.63
CA TRP A 167 -7.98 -7.86 6.75
C TRP A 167 -8.02 -8.41 8.18
N LEU A 168 -8.54 -7.61 9.13
CA LEU A 168 -8.72 -8.01 10.54
C LEU A 168 -9.87 -9.00 10.74
#